data_522017176528df3b3305c7a4737ae543
#
_entry.id   522017176528df3b3305c7a4737ae543
#
_cell.length_a   1.000
_cell.length_b   1.000
_cell.length_c   1.000
_cell.angle_alpha   90.00
_cell.angle_beta   90.00
_cell.angle_gamma   90.00
#
_symmetry.space_group_name_H-M   'P 1'
#
loop_
_entity.id
_entity.type
_entity.pdbx_description
1 polymer ?
#
loop_
_entity_poly.entity_id
_entity_poly.type
_entity_poly.pdbx_seq_one_letter_code
_entity_poly.pdbx_strand_id
1 'polypeptide(L)'
;FGCSFAEVEVDIPLCKVKVLDLINVHDCGKLINPQLAEGQVHGGMSMAIGYALSEQLLYDEKTGKPLNNNLLDYKLSTTMDHPHLEAQFVENYEPTSAFGTKALGEPPAVPGAPAIRNAVLNATGVSVNMLPLNPHNLFKRFKEEGLI
;
A
#
# COMPACT_ATOMS: atom_id res chain seq x y z
N PHE A 1 -8.46 -10.71 10.50
CA PHE A 1 -8.78 -9.28 10.44
C PHE A 1 -7.48 -8.48 10.51
N GLY A 2 -7.47 -7.31 9.82
CA GLY A 2 -6.34 -6.40 9.86
C GLY A 2 -6.75 -4.98 9.53
N CYS A 3 -5.91 -4.03 9.95
CA CYS A 3 -6.06 -2.63 9.58
C CYS A 3 -4.68 -2.01 9.37
N SER A 4 -4.64 -0.94 8.60
CA SER A 4 -3.44 -0.13 8.35
C SER A 4 -3.70 1.32 8.68
N PHE A 5 -2.65 1.97 9.20
CA PHE A 5 -2.60 3.41 9.43
C PHE A 5 -1.41 3.97 8.66
N ALA A 6 -1.60 5.06 7.95
CA ALA A 6 -0.56 5.70 7.16
C ALA A 6 -0.44 7.18 7.51
N GLU A 7 0.80 7.65 7.63
CA GLU A 7 1.14 9.06 7.64
C GLU A 7 1.84 9.41 6.33
N VAL A 8 1.43 10.51 5.70
CA VAL A 8 1.95 10.95 4.41
C VAL A 8 2.30 12.43 4.39
N GLU A 9 3.30 12.77 3.60
CA GLU A 9 3.58 14.12 3.15
C GLU A 9 3.15 14.24 1.67
N VAL A 10 2.39 15.27 1.33
CA VAL A 10 1.93 15.54 -0.03
C VAL A 10 2.53 16.84 -0.53
N ASP A 11 3.43 16.77 -1.50
CA ASP A 11 3.90 17.93 -2.26
C ASP A 11 2.88 18.24 -3.36
N ILE A 12 1.99 19.20 -3.09
CA ILE A 12 0.91 19.56 -4.02
C ILE A 12 1.45 20.10 -5.35
N PRO A 13 2.41 21.07 -5.38
CA PRO A 13 2.98 21.57 -6.63
C PRO A 13 3.64 20.49 -7.50
N LEU A 14 4.34 19.55 -6.90
CA LEU A 14 4.99 18.45 -7.61
C LEU A 14 4.11 17.22 -7.80
N CYS A 15 2.90 17.21 -7.21
CA CYS A 15 1.99 16.07 -7.21
C CYS A 15 2.66 14.78 -6.72
N LYS A 16 3.46 14.87 -5.67
CA LYS A 16 4.18 13.73 -5.10
C LYS A 16 3.67 13.39 -3.71
N VAL A 17 3.59 12.10 -3.43
CA VAL A 17 3.28 11.55 -2.11
C VAL A 17 4.51 10.84 -1.59
N LYS A 18 4.86 11.14 -0.35
CA LYS A 18 5.86 10.41 0.43
C LYS A 18 5.16 9.80 1.65
N VAL A 19 5.23 8.50 1.81
CA VAL A 19 4.78 7.83 3.03
C VAL A 19 5.84 8.04 4.09
N LEU A 20 5.45 8.55 5.24
CA LEU A 20 6.34 8.83 6.37
C LEU A 20 6.33 7.69 7.38
N ASP A 21 5.15 7.10 7.59
CA ASP A 21 4.94 5.99 8.50
C ASP A 21 3.83 5.08 7.98
N LEU A 22 3.97 3.76 8.16
CA LEU A 22 2.94 2.78 7.86
C LEU A 22 2.90 1.72 8.95
N ILE A 23 1.75 1.58 9.59
CA ILE A 23 1.53 0.64 10.68
C ILE A 23 0.46 -0.35 10.25
N ASN A 24 0.76 -1.64 10.33
CA ASN A 24 -0.20 -2.71 10.10
C ASN A 24 -0.45 -3.49 11.39
N VAL A 25 -1.72 -3.65 11.74
CA VAL A 25 -2.16 -4.46 12.88
C VAL A 25 -2.97 -5.64 12.38
N HIS A 26 -2.56 -6.87 12.71
CA HIS A 26 -3.17 -8.09 12.22
C HIS A 26 -3.56 -9.06 13.34
N ASP A 27 -4.75 -9.60 13.21
CA ASP A 27 -5.19 -10.81 13.89
C ASP A 27 -4.91 -12.02 12.99
N CYS A 28 -3.80 -12.69 13.23
CA CYS A 28 -3.42 -13.94 12.56
C CYS A 28 -3.68 -15.18 13.44
N GLY A 29 -4.55 -15.05 14.45
CA GLY A 29 -4.77 -16.09 15.46
C GLY A 29 -3.56 -16.25 16.36
N LYS A 30 -3.16 -17.48 16.64
CA LYS A 30 -1.93 -17.76 17.39
C LYS A 30 -0.70 -17.42 16.56
N LEU A 31 0.17 -16.59 17.11
CA LEU A 31 1.43 -16.19 16.48
C LEU A 31 2.49 -17.30 16.66
N ILE A 32 2.67 -18.13 15.64
CA ILE A 32 3.56 -19.31 15.72
C ILE A 32 5.03 -18.92 15.67
N ASN A 33 5.39 -18.02 14.77
CA ASN A 33 6.75 -17.51 14.64
C ASN A 33 6.72 -15.99 14.45
N PRO A 34 6.98 -15.21 15.51
CA PRO A 34 6.91 -13.75 15.45
C PRO A 34 7.78 -13.13 14.36
N GLN A 35 9.04 -13.57 14.22
CA GLN A 35 9.98 -13.01 13.25
C GLN A 35 9.55 -13.24 11.81
N LEU A 36 9.08 -14.45 11.48
CA LEU A 36 8.59 -14.74 10.12
C LEU A 36 7.27 -14.03 9.85
N ALA A 37 6.40 -13.92 10.83
CA ALA A 37 5.13 -13.19 10.71
C ALA A 37 5.36 -11.70 10.47
N GLU A 38 6.27 -11.08 11.22
CA GLU A 38 6.68 -9.68 11.01
C GLU A 38 7.26 -9.47 9.61
N GLY A 39 8.17 -10.35 9.16
CA GLY A 39 8.71 -10.31 7.80
C GLY A 39 7.63 -10.43 6.71
N GLN A 40 6.61 -11.26 6.93
CA GLN A 40 5.47 -11.39 6.02
C GLN A 40 4.64 -10.09 5.97
N VAL A 41 4.40 -9.47 7.11
CA VAL A 41 3.67 -8.18 7.17
C VAL A 41 4.47 -7.07 6.49
N HIS A 42 5.76 -6.94 6.77
CA HIS A 42 6.62 -5.94 6.09
C HIS A 42 6.66 -6.15 4.58
N GLY A 43 6.72 -7.39 4.10
CA GLY A 43 6.61 -7.70 2.66
C GLY A 43 5.29 -7.26 2.05
N GLY A 44 4.17 -7.51 2.73
CA GLY A 44 2.84 -7.04 2.31
C GLY A 44 2.72 -5.52 2.29
N MET A 45 3.27 -4.84 3.29
CA MET A 45 3.33 -3.37 3.35
C MET A 45 4.15 -2.78 2.20
N SER A 46 5.29 -3.39 1.88
CA SER A 46 6.11 -3.02 0.72
C SER A 46 5.34 -3.11 -0.60
N MET A 47 4.62 -4.21 -0.81
CA MET A 47 3.74 -4.35 -1.98
C MET A 47 2.66 -3.27 -2.00
N ALA A 48 2.02 -2.99 -0.85
CA ALA A 48 0.97 -1.99 -0.75
C ALA A 48 1.46 -0.58 -1.11
N ILE A 49 2.66 -0.20 -0.68
CA ILE A 49 3.30 1.07 -1.06
C ILE A 49 3.55 1.11 -2.56
N GLY A 50 4.08 0.05 -3.14
CA GLY A 50 4.37 -0.06 -4.55
C GLY A 50 3.13 0.18 -5.42
N TYR A 51 2.07 -0.61 -5.25
CA TYR A 51 0.87 -0.46 -6.07
C TYR A 51 0.03 0.77 -5.70
N ALA A 52 0.22 1.34 -4.49
CA ALA A 52 -0.41 2.61 -4.15
C ALA A 52 0.21 3.80 -4.90
N LEU A 53 1.52 3.82 -5.10
CA LEU A 53 2.25 5.01 -5.52
C LEU A 53 2.89 4.91 -6.91
N SER A 54 3.40 3.75 -7.34
CA SER A 54 4.28 3.66 -8.50
C SER A 54 3.98 2.53 -9.48
N GLU A 55 3.46 1.40 -9.01
CA GLU A 55 3.27 0.23 -9.84
C GLU A 55 2.02 0.35 -10.71
N GLN A 56 2.21 0.30 -12.01
CA GLN A 56 1.13 0.32 -12.98
C GLN A 56 1.52 -0.49 -14.21
N LEU A 57 0.77 -1.55 -14.50
CA LEU A 57 0.93 -2.29 -15.73
C LEU A 57 0.09 -1.63 -16.84
N LEU A 58 0.79 -1.19 -17.89
CA LEU A 58 0.17 -0.53 -19.04
C LEU A 58 -0.09 -1.55 -20.14
N TYR A 59 -1.24 -1.46 -20.78
CA TYR A 59 -1.63 -2.34 -21.88
C TYR A 59 -1.91 -1.54 -23.15
N ASP A 60 -1.55 -2.13 -24.29
CA ASP A 60 -2.06 -1.68 -25.59
C ASP A 60 -3.55 -2.02 -25.67
N GLU A 61 -4.39 -1.02 -25.83
CA GLU A 61 -5.86 -1.18 -25.82
C GLU A 61 -6.40 -2.05 -26.96
N LYS A 62 -5.67 -2.15 -28.08
CA LYS A 62 -6.11 -2.92 -29.26
C LYS A 62 -5.70 -4.38 -29.18
N THR A 63 -4.53 -4.65 -28.62
CA THR A 63 -3.94 -5.99 -28.63
C THR A 63 -3.95 -6.70 -27.29
N GLY A 64 -4.17 -5.94 -26.20
CA GLY A 64 -4.06 -6.44 -24.84
C GLY A 64 -2.64 -6.77 -24.39
N LYS A 65 -1.63 -6.40 -25.20
CA LYS A 65 -0.23 -6.68 -24.86
C LYS A 65 0.27 -5.68 -23.80
N PRO A 66 1.01 -6.14 -22.79
CA PRO A 66 1.64 -5.24 -21.83
C PRO A 66 2.75 -4.42 -22.52
N LEU A 67 2.78 -3.13 -22.21
CA LEU A 67 3.73 -2.17 -22.80
C LEU A 67 4.99 -1.98 -21.94
N ASN A 68 4.89 -2.24 -20.64
CA ASN A 68 5.96 -2.04 -19.65
C ASN A 68 6.23 -3.31 -18.83
N ASN A 69 6.30 -4.46 -19.49
CA ASN A 69 6.50 -5.78 -18.89
C ASN A 69 7.98 -6.09 -18.55
N ASN A 70 8.71 -5.09 -18.11
CA ASN A 70 10.11 -5.20 -17.74
C ASN A 70 10.40 -4.33 -16.50
N LEU A 71 11.46 -4.66 -15.73
CA LEU A 71 11.79 -3.96 -14.48
C LEU A 71 12.43 -2.58 -14.68
N LEU A 72 12.69 -2.17 -15.92
CA LEU A 72 13.11 -0.81 -16.23
C LEU A 72 11.92 0.16 -16.21
N ASP A 73 10.77 -0.26 -16.72
CA ASP A 73 9.59 0.57 -16.89
C ASP A 73 8.51 0.32 -15.83
N TYR A 74 8.39 -0.93 -15.35
CA TYR A 74 7.53 -1.27 -14.21
C TYR A 74 8.25 -0.90 -12.91
N LYS A 75 7.74 0.09 -12.19
CA LYS A 75 8.43 0.72 -11.06
C LYS A 75 8.07 0.06 -9.72
N LEU A 76 8.83 -0.95 -9.35
CA LEU A 76 8.79 -1.49 -7.98
C LEU A 76 9.39 -0.48 -7.00
N SER A 77 8.82 -0.41 -5.81
CA SER A 77 9.43 0.35 -4.71
C SER A 77 10.74 -0.29 -4.26
N THR A 78 11.70 0.55 -3.91
CA THR A 78 13.00 0.13 -3.38
C THR A 78 13.08 0.40 -1.88
N THR A 79 14.13 -0.06 -1.23
CA THR A 79 14.37 0.22 0.19
C THR A 79 14.46 1.72 0.52
N MET A 80 14.78 2.56 -0.48
CA MET A 80 14.86 4.03 -0.32
C MET A 80 13.48 4.69 -0.35
N ASP A 81 12.47 3.99 -0.87
CA ASP A 81 11.09 4.48 -0.97
C ASP A 81 10.24 4.09 0.24
N HIS A 82 10.75 3.19 1.08
CA HIS A 82 10.03 2.70 2.23
C HIS A 82 10.18 3.65 3.43
N PRO A 83 9.05 3.91 4.13
CA PRO A 83 9.05 4.63 5.40
C PRO A 83 9.50 3.73 6.55
N HIS A 84 9.34 4.19 7.78
CA HIS A 84 9.25 3.30 8.93
C HIS A 84 8.04 2.37 8.75
N LEU A 85 8.26 1.07 8.88
CA LEU A 85 7.24 0.04 8.79
C LEU A 85 7.09 -0.64 10.16
N GLU A 86 5.88 -0.65 10.70
CA GLU A 86 5.59 -1.28 11.98
C GLU A 86 4.52 -2.37 11.83
N ALA A 87 4.82 -3.57 12.29
CA ALA A 87 3.90 -4.70 12.32
C ALA A 87 3.48 -4.99 13.77
N GLN A 88 2.18 -4.99 14.03
CA GLN A 88 1.61 -5.36 15.31
C GLN A 88 0.65 -6.54 15.16
N PHE A 89 0.54 -7.36 16.20
CA PHE A 89 -0.30 -8.55 16.21
C PHE A 89 -1.25 -8.55 17.39
N VAL A 90 -2.50 -8.93 17.10
CA VAL A 90 -3.50 -9.25 18.12
C VAL A 90 -3.70 -10.75 18.10
N GLU A 91 -3.30 -11.44 19.17
CA GLU A 91 -3.50 -12.88 19.27
C GLU A 91 -4.95 -13.19 19.69
N ASN A 92 -5.68 -13.84 18.80
CA ASN A 92 -7.04 -14.31 19.03
C ASN A 92 -7.17 -15.74 18.52
N TYR A 93 -7.09 -16.71 19.44
CA TYR A 93 -7.10 -18.13 19.13
C TYR A 93 -8.31 -18.56 18.31
N GLU A 94 -8.08 -19.19 17.15
CA GLU A 94 -9.11 -19.70 16.27
C GLU A 94 -9.35 -21.20 16.55
N PRO A 95 -10.46 -21.58 17.21
CA PRO A 95 -10.66 -22.96 17.63
C PRO A 95 -10.91 -23.95 16.50
N THR A 96 -11.26 -23.48 15.31
CA THR A 96 -11.54 -24.32 14.14
C THR A 96 -10.33 -24.56 13.25
N SER A 97 -9.21 -23.93 13.57
CA SER A 97 -7.96 -23.98 12.79
C SER A 97 -6.86 -24.73 13.54
N ALA A 98 -5.90 -25.31 12.79
CA ALA A 98 -4.72 -25.95 13.37
C ALA A 98 -3.91 -24.94 14.19
N PHE A 99 -3.61 -25.31 15.44
CA PHE A 99 -2.88 -24.49 16.42
C PHE A 99 -3.52 -23.12 16.72
N GLY A 100 -4.78 -22.88 16.33
CA GLY A 100 -5.46 -21.61 16.54
C GLY A 100 -4.99 -20.49 15.62
N THR A 101 -4.40 -20.82 14.47
CA THR A 101 -3.86 -19.83 13.52
C THR A 101 -4.94 -19.29 12.57
N LYS A 102 -4.69 -18.13 11.97
CA LYS A 102 -5.44 -17.55 10.85
C LYS A 102 -4.50 -17.17 9.72
N ALA A 103 -5.05 -16.86 8.55
CA ALA A 103 -4.26 -16.44 7.40
C ALA A 103 -3.46 -15.17 7.66
N LEU A 104 -2.23 -15.12 7.16
CA LEU A 104 -1.34 -13.96 7.23
C LEU A 104 -0.63 -13.67 5.89
N GLY A 105 -0.85 -14.47 4.84
CA GLY A 105 -0.16 -14.31 3.57
C GLY A 105 -0.54 -13.01 2.84
N GLU A 106 -1.77 -12.93 2.36
CA GLU A 106 -2.28 -11.78 1.60
C GLU A 106 -2.81 -10.63 2.48
N PRO A 107 -3.42 -10.88 3.67
CA PRO A 107 -4.01 -9.82 4.47
C PRO A 107 -3.12 -8.60 4.71
N PRO A 108 -1.80 -8.71 4.89
CA PRO A 108 -0.93 -7.56 5.07
C PRO A 108 -0.83 -6.60 3.88
N ALA A 109 -1.06 -7.09 2.65
CA ALA A 109 -0.99 -6.26 1.45
C ALA A 109 -2.28 -5.48 1.17
N VAL A 110 -3.42 -5.96 1.66
CA VAL A 110 -4.74 -5.42 1.31
C VAL A 110 -5.03 -4.03 1.87
N PRO A 111 -4.80 -3.73 3.17
CA PRO A 111 -5.25 -2.48 3.78
C PRO A 111 -4.30 -1.29 3.56
N GLY A 112 -3.05 -1.52 3.12
CA GLY A 112 -2.03 -0.47 3.06
C GLY A 112 -2.33 0.62 2.01
N ALA A 113 -2.68 0.25 0.78
CA ALA A 113 -2.97 1.26 -0.24
C ALA A 113 -4.24 2.07 0.04
N PRO A 114 -5.36 1.48 0.52
CA PRO A 114 -6.49 2.26 1.03
C PRO A 114 -6.10 3.23 2.16
N ALA A 115 -5.23 2.82 3.09
CA ALA A 115 -4.74 3.70 4.16
C ALA A 115 -3.96 4.89 3.60
N ILE A 116 -3.01 4.65 2.68
CA ILE A 116 -2.24 5.70 2.01
C ILE A 116 -3.17 6.65 1.24
N ARG A 117 -4.12 6.11 0.47
CA ARG A 117 -5.11 6.91 -0.25
C ARG A 117 -5.95 7.78 0.68
N ASN A 118 -6.38 7.24 1.83
CA ASN A 118 -7.15 7.99 2.80
C ASN A 118 -6.32 9.07 3.50
N ALA A 119 -5.03 8.81 3.75
CA ALA A 119 -4.10 9.81 4.27
C ALA A 119 -3.92 10.98 3.29
N VAL A 120 -3.81 10.69 1.98
CA VAL A 120 -3.77 11.73 0.93
C VAL A 120 -5.06 12.54 0.89
N LEU A 121 -6.23 11.89 0.98
CA LEU A 121 -7.52 12.59 1.10
C LEU A 121 -7.55 13.51 2.32
N ASN A 122 -7.09 13.01 3.48
CA ASN A 122 -7.05 13.81 4.70
C ASN A 122 -6.11 15.02 4.60
N ALA A 123 -4.96 14.85 3.94
CA ALA A 123 -3.97 15.92 3.76
C ALA A 123 -4.40 16.99 2.76
N THR A 124 -5.15 16.62 1.70
CA THR A 124 -5.44 17.51 0.57
C THR A 124 -6.91 17.91 0.46
N GLY A 125 -7.80 17.19 1.10
CA GLY A 125 -9.25 17.31 0.90
C GLY A 125 -9.75 16.74 -0.43
N VAL A 126 -8.85 16.24 -1.30
CA VAL A 126 -9.18 15.75 -2.66
C VAL A 126 -9.33 14.25 -2.68
N SER A 127 -10.49 13.77 -3.12
CA SER A 127 -10.75 12.34 -3.29
C SER A 127 -10.16 11.82 -4.60
N VAL A 128 -9.16 10.95 -4.50
CA VAL A 128 -8.56 10.24 -5.63
C VAL A 128 -9.02 8.78 -5.60
N ASN A 129 -9.75 8.34 -6.62
CA ASN A 129 -10.36 7.00 -6.67
C ASN A 129 -9.69 6.09 -7.72
N MET A 130 -8.42 6.35 -8.01
CA MET A 130 -7.60 5.53 -8.90
C MET A 130 -6.21 5.33 -8.31
N LEU A 131 -5.61 4.21 -8.61
CA LEU A 131 -4.22 3.89 -8.28
C LEU A 131 -3.44 3.66 -9.58
N PRO A 132 -2.13 3.88 -9.56
CA PRO A 132 -1.33 4.44 -8.46
C PRO A 132 -1.55 5.95 -8.29
N LEU A 133 -1.26 6.48 -7.09
CA LEU A 133 -1.26 7.90 -6.77
C LEU A 133 0.04 8.56 -7.29
N ASN A 134 0.34 8.31 -8.56
CA ASN A 134 1.51 8.88 -9.23
C ASN A 134 1.31 10.36 -9.59
N PRO A 135 2.37 11.11 -9.92
CA PRO A 135 2.25 12.53 -10.24
C PRO A 135 1.27 12.83 -11.38
N HIS A 136 1.15 11.95 -12.38
CA HIS A 136 0.23 12.15 -13.50
C HIS A 136 -1.24 12.10 -13.05
N ASN A 137 -1.60 11.07 -12.27
CA ASN A 137 -2.96 10.88 -11.78
C ASN A 137 -3.34 11.95 -10.76
N LEU A 138 -2.41 12.31 -9.87
CA LEU A 138 -2.60 13.38 -8.89
C LEU A 138 -2.75 14.75 -9.56
N PHE A 139 -1.89 15.09 -10.52
CA PHE A 139 -1.97 16.34 -11.27
C PHE A 139 -3.35 16.52 -11.91
N LYS A 140 -3.82 15.50 -12.61
CA LYS A 140 -5.15 15.54 -13.25
C LYS A 140 -6.22 15.84 -12.22
N ARG A 141 -6.21 15.13 -11.11
CA ARG A 141 -7.25 15.25 -10.09
C ARG A 141 -7.14 16.55 -9.29
N PHE A 142 -5.95 17.00 -8.94
CA PHE A 142 -5.74 18.26 -8.23
C PHE A 142 -6.17 19.47 -9.09
N LYS A 143 -5.90 19.41 -10.41
CA LYS A 143 -6.35 20.44 -11.34
C LYS A 143 -7.88 20.47 -11.48
N GLU A 144 -8.54 19.32 -11.58
CA GLU A 144 -10.00 19.23 -11.63
C GLU A 144 -10.67 19.82 -10.38
N GLU A 145 -10.06 19.71 -9.22
CA GLU A 145 -10.55 20.22 -7.93
C GLU A 145 -10.04 21.64 -7.60
N GLY A 146 -9.24 22.24 -8.47
CA GLY A 146 -8.74 23.60 -8.29
C GLY A 146 -7.70 23.74 -7.17
N LEU A 147 -6.95 22.67 -6.86
CA LEU A 147 -5.90 22.70 -5.87
C LEU A 147 -4.57 23.22 -6.46
N ILE A 148 -4.42 23.14 -7.80
CA ILE A 148 -3.30 23.65 -8.60
C ILE A 148 -3.81 24.29 -9.89
#